data_e6d6404c990b7258845d0d3434d87cbf
#
_entry.id   e6d6404c990b7258845d0d3434d87cbf
#
_cell.length_a   1.000
_cell.length_b   1.000
_cell.length_c   1.000
_cell.angle_alpha   90.00
_cell.angle_beta   90.00
_cell.angle_gamma   90.00
#
_symmetry.space_group_name_H-M   'P 1'
#
loop_
_entity.id
_entity.type
_entity.pdbx_description
1 polymer ?
#
loop_
_entity_poly.entity_id
_entity_poly.type
_entity_poly.pdbx_seq_one_letter_code
_entity_poly.pdbx_strand_id
1 'polypeptide(L)'
;MINELIEYKNKIETEEQLWYHFVEYQEYPFYTFSGLPFQYTIKIGKNGEYTKEIIINRREGSKTLNWSSVVLAFHNALQFEGVVSRPKALGDIRGISYIYPIFYKFGLIQIPDSARLKMDRHICNL
;
A
#
# COMPACT_ATOMS: atom_id res chain seq x y z
N MET A 1 -2.41 2.93 27.89
CA MET A 1 -3.75 3.35 27.49
C MET A 1 -3.76 4.22 26.25
N ILE A 2 -3.08 5.36 26.24
CA ILE A 2 -3.02 6.18 25.03
C ILE A 2 -2.38 5.42 23.87
N ASN A 3 -1.33 4.64 24.16
CA ASN A 3 -0.66 3.83 23.14
C ASN A 3 -1.57 2.75 22.57
N GLU A 4 -2.40 2.15 23.41
CA GLU A 4 -3.34 1.13 22.97
C GLU A 4 -4.40 1.72 22.04
N LEU A 5 -4.86 2.93 22.35
CA LEU A 5 -5.84 3.62 21.51
C LEU A 5 -5.24 3.99 20.15
N ILE A 6 -3.98 4.41 20.12
CA ILE A 6 -3.29 4.74 18.88
C ILE A 6 -3.11 3.48 18.02
N GLU A 7 -2.66 2.38 18.63
CA GLU A 7 -2.51 1.12 17.92
C GLU A 7 -3.84 0.62 17.37
N TYR A 8 -4.89 0.73 18.16
CA TYR A 8 -6.22 0.30 17.74
C TYR A 8 -6.70 1.12 16.53
N LYS A 9 -6.50 2.45 16.55
CA LYS A 9 -6.91 3.31 15.44
C LYS A 9 -6.15 3.02 14.16
N ASN A 10 -4.89 2.59 14.27
CA ASN A 10 -4.04 2.35 13.11
C ASN A 10 -4.14 0.93 12.57
N LYS A 11 -4.85 0.06 13.30
CA LYS A 11 -4.97 -1.33 12.91
C LYS A 11 -6.04 -1.49 11.82
N ILE A 12 -5.64 -2.11 10.71
CA ILE A 12 -6.54 -2.34 9.59
C ILE A 12 -7.05 -3.78 9.63
N GLU A 13 -8.34 -3.95 9.86
CA GLU A 13 -8.97 -5.26 9.93
C GLU A 13 -10.08 -5.45 8.89
N THR A 14 -10.58 -4.34 8.34
CA THR A 14 -11.70 -4.37 7.40
C THR A 14 -11.36 -3.62 6.12
N GLU A 15 -12.10 -3.92 5.06
CA GLU A 15 -11.94 -3.22 3.78
C GLU A 15 -12.22 -1.73 3.93
N GLU A 16 -13.16 -1.37 4.78
CA GLU A 16 -13.49 0.03 5.03
C GLU A 16 -12.32 0.77 5.67
N GLN A 17 -11.67 0.17 6.66
CA GLN A 17 -10.50 0.75 7.28
C GLN A 17 -9.35 0.87 6.29
N LEU A 18 -9.18 -0.13 5.43
CA LEU A 18 -8.19 -0.10 4.38
C LEU A 18 -8.44 1.08 3.43
N TRP A 19 -9.69 1.29 3.05
CA TRP A 19 -10.08 2.40 2.18
C TRP A 19 -9.72 3.75 2.81
N TYR A 20 -10.02 3.94 4.09
CA TYR A 20 -9.68 5.18 4.77
C TYR A 20 -8.17 5.43 4.77
N HIS A 21 -7.37 4.38 4.94
CA HIS A 21 -5.91 4.53 4.86
C HIS A 21 -5.46 4.93 3.47
N PHE A 22 -6.07 4.36 2.44
CA PHE A 22 -5.76 4.76 1.07
C PHE A 22 -6.10 6.24 0.82
N VAL A 23 -7.22 6.71 1.34
CA VAL A 23 -7.60 8.12 1.20
C VAL A 23 -6.60 9.03 1.90
N GLU A 24 -6.17 8.66 3.10
CA GLU A 24 -5.26 9.49 3.89
C GLU A 24 -3.84 9.55 3.33
N TYR A 25 -3.39 8.49 2.70
CA TYR A 25 -1.99 8.38 2.27
C TYR A 25 -1.79 8.78 0.81
N GLN A 26 -2.76 9.47 0.22
CA GLN A 26 -2.56 10.02 -1.13
C GLN A 26 -1.35 10.94 -1.13
N GLU A 27 -0.55 10.84 -2.20
CA GLU A 27 0.66 11.64 -2.42
C GLU A 27 1.80 11.35 -1.44
N TYR A 28 1.65 10.35 -0.57
CA TYR A 28 2.74 9.91 0.29
C TYR A 28 3.82 9.26 -0.58
N PRO A 29 5.12 9.51 -0.29
CA PRO A 29 6.21 8.94 -1.10
C PRO A 29 6.47 7.49 -0.73
N PHE A 30 6.17 6.58 -1.67
CA PHE A 30 6.46 5.16 -1.54
C PHE A 30 7.62 4.77 -2.43
N TYR A 31 8.22 3.62 -2.15
CA TYR A 31 9.26 3.03 -2.98
C TYR A 31 8.91 1.57 -3.24
N THR A 32 9.07 1.14 -4.51
CA THR A 32 8.79 -0.25 -4.89
C THR A 32 9.80 -1.21 -4.26
N PHE A 33 9.57 -2.51 -4.44
CA PHE A 33 10.48 -3.55 -3.96
C PHE A 33 11.90 -3.35 -4.51
N SER A 34 12.03 -2.83 -5.73
CA SER A 34 13.33 -2.53 -6.34
C SER A 34 13.86 -1.13 -6.01
N GLY A 35 13.10 -0.34 -5.25
CA GLY A 35 13.54 0.97 -4.80
C GLY A 35 13.17 2.14 -5.70
N LEU A 36 12.19 1.97 -6.59
CA LEU A 36 11.74 3.04 -7.48
C LEU A 36 10.65 3.87 -6.80
N PRO A 37 10.73 5.21 -6.87
CA PRO A 37 9.75 6.06 -6.20
C PRO A 37 8.42 6.11 -6.93
N PHE A 38 7.34 6.22 -6.17
CA PHE A 38 6.01 6.45 -6.71
C PHE A 38 5.11 7.04 -5.62
N GLN A 39 3.99 7.57 -6.03
CA GLN A 39 2.92 7.99 -5.15
C GLN A 39 1.61 7.71 -5.86
N TYR A 40 0.50 7.89 -5.16
CA TYR A 40 -0.79 7.66 -5.80
C TYR A 40 -1.79 8.74 -5.40
N THR A 41 -2.80 8.89 -6.23
CA THR A 41 -4.00 9.66 -5.93
C THR A 41 -5.20 8.79 -6.25
N ILE A 42 -6.37 9.16 -5.74
CA ILE A 42 -7.61 8.44 -6.04
C ILE A 42 -8.39 9.28 -7.04
N LYS A 43 -8.82 8.64 -8.12
CA LYS A 43 -9.55 9.33 -9.19
C LYS A 43 -10.88 9.87 -8.66
N ILE A 44 -11.16 11.13 -8.99
CA ILE A 44 -12.43 11.78 -8.65
C ILE A 44 -13.35 11.65 -9.84
N GLY A 45 -14.58 11.19 -9.59
CA GLY A 45 -15.58 11.02 -10.62
C GLY A 45 -16.29 12.32 -10.99
N LYS A 46 -17.22 12.22 -11.94
CA LYS A 46 -17.95 13.38 -12.44
C LYS A 46 -18.80 14.08 -11.38
N ASN A 47 -19.21 13.34 -10.37
CA ASN A 47 -20.01 13.89 -9.25
C ASN A 47 -19.15 14.54 -8.15
N GLY A 48 -17.83 14.60 -8.35
CA GLY A 48 -16.91 15.18 -7.38
C GLY A 48 -16.52 14.25 -6.24
N GLU A 49 -16.94 12.98 -6.29
CA GLU A 49 -16.62 12.02 -5.25
C GLU A 49 -15.54 11.05 -5.70
N TYR A 50 -14.87 10.42 -4.74
CA TYR A 50 -13.86 9.43 -5.05
C TYR A 50 -14.47 8.22 -5.77
N THR A 51 -13.76 7.76 -6.80
CA THR A 51 -14.05 6.46 -7.42
C THR A 51 -13.20 5.39 -6.71
N LYS A 52 -13.34 4.15 -7.14
CA LYS A 52 -12.51 3.06 -6.63
C LYS A 52 -11.32 2.78 -7.56
N GLU A 53 -10.88 3.80 -8.27
CA GLU A 53 -9.70 3.72 -9.12
C GLU A 53 -8.56 4.51 -8.51
N ILE A 54 -7.42 3.86 -8.34
CA ILE A 54 -6.23 4.45 -7.77
C ILE A 54 -5.26 4.72 -8.91
N ILE A 55 -4.76 5.94 -8.98
CA ILE A 55 -3.83 6.35 -10.04
C ILE A 55 -2.42 6.36 -9.46
N ILE A 56 -1.61 5.43 -9.90
CA ILE A 56 -0.20 5.36 -9.50
C ILE A 56 0.58 6.35 -10.34
N ASN A 57 1.22 7.31 -9.70
CA ASN A 57 2.06 8.31 -10.35
C ASN A 57 3.52 7.94 -10.13
N ARG A 58 4.22 7.74 -11.22
CA ARG A 58 5.62 7.33 -11.21
C ARG A 58 6.37 8.08 -12.30
N ARG A 59 7.70 7.98 -12.30
CA ARG A 59 8.54 8.68 -13.27
C ARG A 59 8.15 8.38 -14.71
N GLU A 60 7.73 7.16 -15.00
CA GLU A 60 7.42 6.70 -16.37
C GLU A 60 5.97 6.95 -16.78
N GLY A 61 5.25 7.75 -16.03
CA GLY A 61 3.84 8.03 -16.29
C GLY A 61 2.93 7.37 -15.28
N SER A 62 1.63 7.52 -15.48
CA SER A 62 0.65 6.99 -14.54
C SER A 62 0.17 5.61 -14.94
N LYS A 63 -0.36 4.88 -13.95
CA LYS A 63 -0.93 3.55 -14.14
C LYS A 63 -2.12 3.39 -13.21
N THR A 64 -3.19 2.78 -13.69
CA THR A 64 -4.39 2.57 -12.88
C THR A 64 -4.28 1.28 -12.06
N LEU A 65 -4.64 1.39 -10.79
CA LEU A 65 -4.73 0.25 -9.89
C LEU A 65 -6.18 0.13 -9.44
N ASN A 66 -6.82 -1.00 -9.77
CA ASN A 66 -8.21 -1.23 -9.42
C ASN A 66 -8.36 -1.64 -7.96
N TRP A 67 -9.41 -1.15 -7.33
CA TRP A 67 -9.68 -1.48 -5.93
C TRP A 67 -9.89 -2.98 -5.71
N SER A 68 -10.49 -3.67 -6.68
CA SER A 68 -10.68 -5.12 -6.58
C SER A 68 -9.36 -5.87 -6.42
N SER A 69 -8.30 -5.41 -7.07
CA SER A 69 -6.97 -5.99 -6.92
C SER A 69 -6.42 -5.76 -5.52
N VAL A 70 -6.64 -4.55 -4.99
CA VAL A 70 -6.20 -4.20 -3.63
C VAL A 70 -6.92 -5.08 -2.60
N VAL A 71 -8.22 -5.26 -2.76
CA VAL A 71 -9.02 -6.08 -1.84
C VAL A 71 -8.58 -7.53 -1.87
N LEU A 72 -8.31 -8.07 -3.06
CA LEU A 72 -7.82 -9.45 -3.18
C LEU A 72 -6.49 -9.61 -2.45
N ALA A 73 -5.56 -8.68 -2.65
CA ALA A 73 -4.28 -8.70 -1.97
C ALA A 73 -4.46 -8.57 -0.46
N PHE A 74 -5.42 -7.77 -0.04
CA PHE A 74 -5.71 -7.57 1.39
C PHE A 74 -6.15 -8.88 2.06
N HIS A 75 -7.07 -9.61 1.44
CA HIS A 75 -7.51 -10.89 1.98
C HIS A 75 -6.36 -11.90 2.03
N ASN A 76 -5.51 -11.90 1.02
CA ASN A 76 -4.33 -12.76 1.03
C ASN A 76 -3.36 -12.35 2.14
N ALA A 77 -3.17 -11.06 2.35
CA ALA A 77 -2.29 -10.56 3.40
C ALA A 77 -2.77 -10.94 4.80
N LEU A 78 -4.08 -10.90 5.03
CA LEU A 78 -4.65 -11.27 6.33
C LEU A 78 -4.41 -12.74 6.68
N GLN A 79 -4.28 -13.60 5.68
CA GLN A 79 -4.06 -15.02 5.86
C GLN A 79 -2.58 -15.42 5.79
N PHE A 80 -1.73 -14.50 5.40
CA PHE A 80 -0.31 -14.79 5.21
C PHE A 80 0.41 -14.85 6.55
N GLU A 81 1.16 -15.93 6.77
CA GLU A 81 1.94 -16.10 7.98
C GLU A 81 3.41 -15.79 7.71
N GLY A 82 3.98 -14.94 8.55
CA GLY A 82 5.40 -14.62 8.47
C GLY A 82 5.73 -13.53 7.47
N VAL A 83 6.95 -13.56 6.98
CA VAL A 83 7.51 -12.52 6.13
C VAL A 83 7.08 -12.74 4.68
N VAL A 84 6.54 -11.70 4.04
CA VAL A 84 6.22 -11.73 2.62
C VAL A 84 7.50 -11.37 1.86
N SER A 85 8.14 -12.37 1.30
CA SER A 85 9.49 -12.24 0.75
C SER A 85 9.58 -11.37 -0.50
N ARG A 86 8.49 -11.26 -1.26
CA ARG A 86 8.44 -10.48 -2.49
C ARG A 86 6.97 -10.20 -2.83
N PRO A 87 6.71 -9.21 -3.73
CA PRO A 87 5.33 -8.86 -4.05
C PRO A 87 4.47 -10.03 -4.51
N LYS A 88 4.96 -10.88 -5.40
CA LYS A 88 4.16 -11.99 -5.91
C LYS A 88 3.83 -13.05 -4.88
N ALA A 89 4.49 -13.04 -3.73
CA ALA A 89 4.15 -13.94 -2.64
C ALA A 89 2.73 -13.68 -2.10
N LEU A 90 2.20 -12.47 -2.30
CA LEU A 90 0.81 -12.15 -1.97
C LEU A 90 -0.19 -12.63 -3.04
N GLY A 91 0.31 -13.16 -4.14
CA GLY A 91 -0.52 -13.62 -5.24
C GLY A 91 -0.13 -12.95 -6.54
N ASP A 92 -0.46 -13.61 -7.65
CA ASP A 92 -0.23 -13.06 -8.98
C ASP A 92 -1.37 -12.09 -9.30
N ILE A 93 -1.29 -10.91 -8.70
CA ILE A 93 -2.34 -9.90 -8.74
C ILE A 93 -1.85 -8.69 -9.53
N ARG A 94 -2.70 -8.17 -10.41
CA ARG A 94 -2.36 -7.00 -11.21
C ARG A 94 -2.09 -5.81 -10.30
N GLY A 95 -0.92 -5.17 -10.48
CA GLY A 95 -0.52 -4.03 -9.67
C GLY A 95 0.11 -4.40 -8.34
N ILE A 96 0.41 -5.68 -8.10
CA ILE A 96 0.95 -6.13 -6.82
C ILE A 96 2.29 -5.45 -6.47
N SER A 97 3.06 -5.03 -7.48
CA SER A 97 4.33 -4.36 -7.24
C SER A 97 4.14 -3.00 -6.55
N TYR A 98 2.97 -2.40 -6.66
CA TYR A 98 2.62 -1.15 -5.97
C TYR A 98 1.85 -1.40 -4.69
N ILE A 99 1.04 -2.45 -4.66
CA ILE A 99 0.28 -2.82 -3.46
C ILE A 99 1.23 -3.24 -2.32
N TYR A 100 2.25 -4.01 -2.63
CA TYR A 100 3.19 -4.54 -1.66
C TYR A 100 3.83 -3.44 -0.80
N PRO A 101 4.45 -2.38 -1.39
CA PRO A 101 5.03 -1.32 -0.57
C PRO A 101 3.99 -0.51 0.20
N ILE A 102 2.80 -0.32 -0.36
CA ILE A 102 1.73 0.38 0.34
C ILE A 102 1.31 -0.42 1.58
N PHE A 103 1.09 -1.72 1.42
CA PHE A 103 0.70 -2.60 2.54
C PHE A 103 1.78 -2.66 3.60
N TYR A 104 3.05 -2.63 3.20
CA TYR A 104 4.14 -2.57 4.16
C TYR A 104 4.05 -1.30 5.02
N LYS A 105 3.86 -0.16 4.40
CA LYS A 105 3.76 1.11 5.13
C LYS A 105 2.51 1.17 6.01
N PHE A 106 1.45 0.48 5.62
CA PHE A 106 0.24 0.40 6.44
C PHE A 106 0.37 -0.60 7.60
N GLY A 107 1.46 -1.35 7.66
CA GLY A 107 1.66 -2.34 8.71
C GLY A 107 0.89 -3.64 8.51
N LEU A 108 0.43 -3.90 7.28
CA LEU A 108 -0.33 -5.12 6.97
C LEU A 108 0.54 -6.34 6.74
N ILE A 109 1.79 -6.15 6.34
CA ILE A 109 2.71 -7.24 6.04
C ILE A 109 4.08 -6.95 6.63
N GLN A 110 4.83 -8.03 6.88
CA GLN A 110 6.24 -7.96 7.24
C GLN A 110 7.05 -8.28 6.00
N ILE A 111 8.16 -7.59 5.80
CA ILE A 111 9.01 -7.77 4.63
C ILE A 111 10.45 -8.05 5.08
N PRO A 112 11.29 -8.64 4.17
CA PRO A 112 12.69 -8.90 4.51
C PRO A 112 13.48 -7.62 4.77
N ASP A 113 14.49 -7.69 5.62
CA ASP A 113 15.34 -6.54 5.92
C ASP A 113 16.00 -5.97 4.67
N SER A 114 16.40 -6.84 3.73
CA SER A 114 16.99 -6.39 2.47
C SER A 114 16.04 -5.53 1.64
N ALA A 115 14.73 -5.84 1.69
CA ALA A 115 13.73 -5.04 1.00
C ALA A 115 13.47 -3.73 1.73
N ARG A 116 13.49 -3.75 3.06
CA ARG A 116 13.26 -2.54 3.86
C ARG A 116 14.26 -1.44 3.54
N LEU A 117 15.51 -1.79 3.30
CA LEU A 117 16.54 -0.81 2.98
C LEU A 117 16.20 -0.02 1.72
N LYS A 118 15.57 -0.67 0.75
CA LYS A 118 15.17 -0.01 -0.50
C LYS A 118 13.85 0.73 -0.36
N MET A 119 12.92 0.18 0.40
CA MET A 119 11.56 0.71 0.51
C MET A 119 11.45 1.83 1.53
N ASP A 120 12.41 1.96 2.43
CA ASP A 120 12.47 3.04 3.41
C ASP A 120 13.50 4.11 3.02
N ARG A 121 13.79 4.26 1.74
CA ARG A 121 14.83 5.18 1.25
C ARG A 121 14.66 6.62 1.73
N HIS A 122 13.42 7.06 1.86
CA HIS A 122 13.16 8.42 2.32
C HIS A 122 13.67 8.65 3.76
N ILE A 123 13.79 7.59 4.54
CA ILE A 123 14.35 7.67 5.90
C ILE A 123 15.87 7.71 5.84
N CYS A 124 16.45 6.98 4.90
CA CYS A 124 17.90 6.88 4.76
C CYS A 124 18.56 8.16 4.27
N ASN A 125 17.78 9.10 3.76
CA ASN A 125 18.29 10.39 3.28
C ASN A 125 18.42 11.42 4.40
N LEU A 126 18.06 11.04 5.59
CA LEU A 126 18.24 11.91 6.74
C LEU A 126 19.66 11.80 7.28
#